data_bb685964cf3485b20b5ee2634f0beef8
#
_entry.id   bb685964cf3485b20b5ee2634f0beef8
#
_cell.length_a   1.000
_cell.length_b   1.000
_cell.length_c   1.000
_cell.angle_alpha   90.00
_cell.angle_beta   90.00
_cell.angle_gamma   90.00
#
_symmetry.space_group_name_H-M   'P 1'
#
loop_
_entity.id
_entity.type
_entity.pdbx_description
1 polymer ?
#
loop_
_entity_poly.entity_id
_entity_poly.type
_entity_poly.pdbx_seq_one_letter_code
_entity_poly.pdbx_strand_id
1 'polypeptide(L)'
;MNQRVIISTHLENELVSALSECEHDKLFVLTDTTTQEMCLPVLQKFYCMKEAKVITIPASDSHKDIESLMMVWKGLQEGGASRHSCMINLGGGMVTDLGGFAASTFKRGINFINIPTTLLAMVDASVGGKTGINFGGLKNEVGVFNDSKFVILDTEFLKTLDAENICSGYAEMLKHGLISTEAMWEELVSFDLANPDLKQLQRMVGDSVKVKERIVEQDPHEKSIRKALNLGHTFGHAFESWALKRKPILHGYAVAFGLIPELYLSVAKTGFPTEKMRQTVTFIKENYGTLNITCDDYDELIELMHHDKKNQNGIINFTMMGAIGDIRINQTASTEEIKEALDFFREG
;
A
#
# COMPACT_ATOMS: atom_id res chain seq x y z
N MET A 1 5.73 -4.00 -16.96
CA MET A 1 4.37 -4.21 -16.42
C MET A 1 3.35 -4.31 -17.55
N ASN A 2 2.36 -5.21 -17.43
CA ASN A 2 1.21 -5.23 -18.36
C ASN A 2 0.02 -4.40 -17.82
N GLN A 3 0.19 -3.76 -16.67
CA GLN A 3 -0.78 -2.91 -16.02
C GLN A 3 -0.68 -1.49 -16.54
N ARG A 4 -1.81 -0.84 -16.82
CA ARG A 4 -1.89 0.56 -17.20
C ARG A 4 -2.58 1.38 -16.11
N VAL A 5 -1.86 2.38 -15.57
CA VAL A 5 -2.39 3.30 -14.56
C VAL A 5 -2.96 4.53 -15.24
N ILE A 6 -4.18 4.91 -14.86
CA ILE A 6 -4.91 6.07 -15.36
C ILE A 6 -5.19 6.99 -14.17
N ILE A 7 -4.68 8.23 -14.23
CA ILE A 7 -5.07 9.27 -13.27
C ILE A 7 -6.35 9.88 -13.80
N SER A 8 -7.45 9.63 -13.09
CA SER A 8 -8.79 9.96 -13.57
C SER A 8 -9.05 11.48 -13.54
N THR A 9 -9.63 11.96 -14.61
CA THR A 9 -10.24 13.28 -14.69
C THR A 9 -11.73 13.19 -15.01
N HIS A 10 -12.16 12.06 -15.59
CA HIS A 10 -13.55 11.74 -15.95
C HIS A 10 -13.78 10.23 -15.84
N LEU A 11 -14.04 9.77 -14.62
CA LEU A 11 -14.11 8.35 -14.26
C LEU A 11 -14.98 7.50 -15.22
N GLU A 12 -16.16 8.00 -15.62
CA GLU A 12 -17.03 7.26 -16.52
C GLU A 12 -16.38 7.01 -17.88
N ASN A 13 -15.77 8.04 -18.48
CA ASN A 13 -15.15 7.91 -19.80
C ASN A 13 -13.95 6.96 -19.78
N GLU A 14 -13.15 7.05 -18.73
CA GLU A 14 -11.95 6.23 -18.54
C GLU A 14 -12.32 4.79 -18.26
N LEU A 15 -13.38 4.56 -17.46
CA LEU A 15 -13.91 3.22 -17.21
C LEU A 15 -14.49 2.60 -18.49
N VAL A 16 -15.26 3.35 -19.27
CA VAL A 16 -15.79 2.89 -20.56
C VAL A 16 -14.65 2.51 -21.51
N SER A 17 -13.60 3.33 -21.58
CA SER A 17 -12.41 3.04 -22.40
C SER A 17 -11.70 1.77 -21.91
N ALA A 18 -11.46 1.65 -20.63
CA ALA A 18 -10.82 0.46 -20.03
C ALA A 18 -11.63 -0.82 -20.27
N LEU A 19 -12.95 -0.76 -20.11
CA LEU A 19 -13.85 -1.89 -20.37
C LEU A 19 -13.90 -2.28 -21.84
N SER A 20 -13.78 -1.33 -22.77
CA SER A 20 -13.75 -1.61 -24.22
C SER A 20 -12.48 -2.36 -24.63
N GLU A 21 -11.37 -2.14 -23.93
CA GLU A 21 -10.12 -2.87 -24.13
C GLU A 21 -10.07 -4.22 -23.39
N CYS A 22 -10.91 -4.37 -22.36
CA CYS A 22 -11.12 -5.63 -21.65
C CYS A 22 -12.34 -6.35 -22.22
N GLU A 23 -12.21 -6.95 -23.42
CA GLU A 23 -13.31 -7.76 -24.01
C GLU A 23 -13.88 -8.68 -22.94
N HIS A 24 -15.19 -8.59 -22.67
CA HIS A 24 -15.84 -9.35 -21.63
C HIS A 24 -17.27 -9.72 -21.99
N ASP A 25 -17.68 -10.93 -21.59
CA ASP A 25 -19.07 -11.41 -21.72
C ASP A 25 -19.94 -11.02 -20.53
N LYS A 26 -19.34 -10.85 -19.35
CA LYS A 26 -19.99 -10.43 -18.11
C LYS A 26 -19.08 -9.55 -17.28
N LEU A 27 -19.70 -8.60 -16.59
CA LEU A 27 -19.03 -7.67 -15.70
C LEU A 27 -19.43 -7.94 -14.25
N PHE A 28 -18.43 -7.97 -13.37
CA PHE A 28 -18.61 -8.11 -11.93
C PHE A 28 -17.96 -6.91 -11.23
N VAL A 29 -18.51 -6.52 -10.09
CA VAL A 29 -17.90 -5.53 -9.19
C VAL A 29 -17.71 -6.16 -7.83
N LEU A 30 -16.49 -6.22 -7.37
CA LEU A 30 -16.16 -6.60 -6.00
C LEU A 30 -16.06 -5.37 -5.14
N THR A 31 -16.76 -5.36 -4.02
CA THR A 31 -16.69 -4.34 -2.96
C THR A 31 -16.57 -5.02 -1.60
N ASP A 32 -16.15 -4.29 -0.59
CA ASP A 32 -16.47 -4.61 0.79
C ASP A 32 -17.77 -3.90 1.24
N THR A 33 -18.26 -4.21 2.43
CA THR A 33 -19.49 -3.61 2.97
C THR A 33 -19.44 -2.09 3.05
N THR A 34 -18.29 -1.50 3.35
CA THR A 34 -18.10 -0.03 3.42
C THR A 34 -18.10 0.59 2.03
N THR A 35 -17.34 0.03 1.10
CA THR A 35 -17.23 0.57 -0.26
C THR A 35 -18.46 0.29 -1.11
N GLN A 36 -19.24 -0.74 -0.77
CA GLN A 36 -20.57 -0.93 -1.32
C GLN A 36 -21.51 0.24 -1.01
N GLU A 37 -21.48 0.74 0.21
CA GLU A 37 -22.32 1.85 0.64
C GLU A 37 -21.79 3.20 0.14
N MET A 38 -20.49 3.45 0.30
CA MET A 38 -19.90 4.76 0.09
C MET A 38 -19.43 5.04 -1.35
N CYS A 39 -18.98 4.00 -2.08
CA CYS A 39 -18.30 4.17 -3.36
C CYS A 39 -19.09 3.60 -4.54
N LEU A 40 -19.74 2.45 -4.38
CA LEU A 40 -20.48 1.78 -5.46
C LEU A 40 -21.56 2.67 -6.09
N PRO A 41 -22.32 3.51 -5.35
CA PRO A 41 -23.34 4.40 -5.94
C PRO A 41 -22.77 5.37 -7.00
N VAL A 42 -21.49 5.68 -6.98
CA VAL A 42 -20.84 6.49 -8.02
C VAL A 42 -20.83 5.73 -9.35
N LEU A 43 -20.37 4.48 -9.34
CA LEU A 43 -20.27 3.64 -10.54
C LEU A 43 -21.64 3.22 -11.06
N GLN A 44 -22.61 3.00 -10.20
CA GLN A 44 -23.98 2.58 -10.60
C GLN A 44 -24.72 3.63 -11.45
N LYS A 45 -24.27 4.88 -11.44
CA LYS A 45 -24.81 5.92 -12.33
C LYS A 45 -24.38 5.75 -13.78
N PHE A 46 -23.30 5.03 -14.04
CA PHE A 46 -22.72 4.87 -15.37
C PHE A 46 -23.46 3.80 -16.16
N TYR A 47 -23.74 4.11 -17.43
CA TYR A 47 -24.49 3.18 -18.29
C TYR A 47 -23.76 1.84 -18.47
N CYS A 48 -22.44 1.85 -18.55
CA CYS A 48 -21.62 0.64 -18.70
C CYS A 48 -21.73 -0.33 -17.50
N MET A 49 -22.22 0.15 -16.33
CA MET A 49 -22.35 -0.64 -15.10
C MET A 49 -23.74 -1.27 -14.92
N LYS A 50 -24.70 -0.99 -15.83
CA LYS A 50 -26.12 -1.37 -15.67
C LYS A 50 -26.33 -2.89 -15.50
N GLU A 51 -25.53 -3.69 -16.16
CA GLU A 51 -25.60 -5.16 -16.14
C GLU A 51 -24.56 -5.80 -15.19
N ALA A 52 -23.75 -4.98 -14.50
CA ALA A 52 -22.69 -5.46 -13.63
C ALA A 52 -23.27 -6.17 -12.39
N LYS A 53 -22.72 -7.33 -12.07
CA LYS A 53 -23.11 -8.10 -10.88
C LYS A 53 -22.19 -7.74 -9.71
N VAL A 54 -22.79 -7.34 -8.59
CA VAL A 54 -22.07 -6.95 -7.39
C VAL A 54 -21.81 -8.15 -6.51
N ILE A 55 -20.57 -8.27 -6.03
CA ILE A 55 -20.12 -9.22 -5.01
C ILE A 55 -19.59 -8.40 -3.85
N THR A 56 -20.10 -8.65 -2.64
CA THR A 56 -19.70 -7.90 -1.45
C THR A 56 -19.15 -8.84 -0.40
N ILE A 57 -17.98 -8.48 0.14
CA ILE A 57 -17.32 -9.19 1.24
C ILE A 57 -17.32 -8.32 2.51
N PRO A 58 -17.09 -8.89 3.70
CA PRO A 58 -16.95 -8.09 4.92
C PRO A 58 -15.77 -7.11 4.82
N ALA A 59 -15.94 -5.90 5.35
CA ALA A 59 -14.86 -4.92 5.43
C ALA A 59 -13.83 -5.28 6.52
N SER A 60 -12.66 -4.68 6.46
CA SER A 60 -11.49 -4.85 7.36
C SER A 60 -10.46 -5.86 6.85
N ASP A 61 -9.18 -5.54 7.10
CA ASP A 61 -8.03 -6.40 6.75
C ASP A 61 -8.08 -7.77 7.47
N SER A 62 -8.82 -7.89 8.58
CA SER A 62 -9.08 -9.17 9.25
C SER A 62 -9.89 -10.14 8.38
N HIS A 63 -10.63 -9.64 7.40
CA HIS A 63 -11.39 -10.42 6.43
C HIS A 63 -10.68 -10.60 5.07
N LYS A 64 -9.40 -10.24 5.01
CA LYS A 64 -8.55 -10.55 3.85
C LYS A 64 -8.09 -12.02 3.92
N ASP A 65 -9.00 -12.95 3.89
CA ASP A 65 -8.81 -14.36 4.21
C ASP A 65 -9.41 -15.31 3.16
N ILE A 66 -9.26 -16.62 3.42
CA ILE A 66 -9.77 -17.66 2.53
C ILE A 66 -11.30 -17.68 2.50
N GLU A 67 -11.97 -17.27 3.57
CA GLU A 67 -13.43 -17.28 3.65
C GLU A 67 -14.01 -16.21 2.73
N SER A 68 -13.50 -15.00 2.79
CA SER A 68 -13.85 -13.92 1.86
C SER A 68 -13.50 -14.28 0.41
N LEU A 69 -12.35 -14.91 0.19
CA LEU A 69 -11.96 -15.40 -1.14
C LEU A 69 -12.98 -16.40 -1.70
N MET A 70 -13.44 -17.36 -0.88
CA MET A 70 -14.48 -18.31 -1.28
C MET A 70 -15.81 -17.62 -1.61
N MET A 71 -16.16 -16.55 -0.87
CA MET A 71 -17.37 -15.75 -1.20
C MET A 71 -17.25 -15.13 -2.60
N VAL A 72 -16.08 -14.59 -2.97
CA VAL A 72 -15.86 -14.04 -4.32
C VAL A 72 -15.97 -15.11 -5.38
N TRP A 73 -15.31 -16.26 -5.22
CA TRP A 73 -15.39 -17.35 -6.19
C TRP A 73 -16.83 -17.87 -6.36
N LYS A 74 -17.57 -18.00 -5.25
CA LYS A 74 -18.98 -18.40 -5.27
C LYS A 74 -19.84 -17.38 -6.00
N GLY A 75 -19.67 -16.08 -5.72
CA GLY A 75 -20.39 -15.02 -6.40
C GLY A 75 -20.10 -14.98 -7.91
N LEU A 76 -18.85 -15.19 -8.33
CA LEU A 76 -18.48 -15.33 -9.74
C LEU A 76 -19.15 -16.56 -10.38
N GLN A 77 -19.14 -17.70 -9.68
CA GLN A 77 -19.77 -18.95 -10.18
C GLN A 77 -21.28 -18.82 -10.32
N GLU A 78 -21.98 -18.36 -9.30
CA GLU A 78 -23.44 -18.15 -9.28
C GLU A 78 -23.85 -17.07 -10.28
N GLY A 79 -23.00 -16.04 -10.47
CA GLY A 79 -23.16 -15.04 -11.51
C GLY A 79 -22.94 -15.59 -12.93
N GLY A 80 -22.45 -16.83 -13.06
CA GLY A 80 -22.20 -17.47 -14.33
C GLY A 80 -20.98 -16.89 -15.06
N ALA A 81 -19.94 -16.47 -14.32
CA ALA A 81 -18.71 -15.96 -14.91
C ALA A 81 -18.03 -17.01 -15.81
N SER A 82 -17.53 -16.57 -16.95
CA SER A 82 -16.73 -17.34 -17.90
C SER A 82 -15.24 -16.99 -17.77
N ARG A 83 -14.40 -17.52 -18.63
CA ARG A 83 -12.99 -17.12 -18.77
C ARG A 83 -12.83 -15.72 -19.38
N HIS A 84 -13.87 -15.23 -20.03
CA HIS A 84 -13.90 -13.93 -20.70
C HIS A 84 -14.59 -12.86 -19.85
N SER A 85 -14.98 -13.17 -18.63
CA SER A 85 -15.58 -12.18 -17.73
C SER A 85 -14.52 -11.22 -17.19
N CYS A 86 -14.95 -10.01 -16.80
CA CYS A 86 -14.09 -9.00 -16.18
C CYS A 86 -14.62 -8.67 -14.78
N MET A 87 -13.71 -8.44 -13.84
CA MET A 87 -14.03 -8.02 -12.48
C MET A 87 -13.42 -6.66 -12.18
N ILE A 88 -14.23 -5.73 -11.68
CA ILE A 88 -13.77 -4.44 -11.13
C ILE A 88 -13.62 -4.62 -9.62
N ASN A 89 -12.44 -4.36 -9.08
CA ASN A 89 -12.19 -4.29 -7.66
C ASN A 89 -12.33 -2.84 -7.20
N LEU A 90 -13.46 -2.49 -6.59
CA LEU A 90 -13.75 -1.16 -6.09
C LEU A 90 -13.56 -1.14 -4.57
N GLY A 91 -12.41 -0.68 -4.09
CA GLY A 91 -12.16 -0.66 -2.66
C GLY A 91 -10.73 -0.32 -2.27
N GLY A 92 -10.41 -0.45 -0.99
CA GLY A 92 -9.08 -0.29 -0.46
C GLY A 92 -8.14 -1.46 -0.80
N GLY A 93 -6.95 -1.47 -0.19
CA GLY A 93 -5.92 -2.50 -0.43
C GLY A 93 -6.42 -3.92 -0.21
N MET A 94 -7.28 -4.13 0.78
CA MET A 94 -7.88 -5.45 1.05
C MET A 94 -8.68 -5.95 -0.17
N VAL A 95 -9.53 -5.10 -0.74
CA VAL A 95 -10.36 -5.45 -1.89
C VAL A 95 -9.52 -5.65 -3.15
N THR A 96 -8.53 -4.79 -3.40
CA THR A 96 -7.67 -4.91 -4.58
C THR A 96 -6.78 -6.15 -4.55
N ASP A 97 -6.21 -6.50 -3.38
CA ASP A 97 -5.36 -7.67 -3.22
C ASP A 97 -6.14 -8.98 -3.31
N LEU A 98 -7.22 -9.10 -2.51
CA LEU A 98 -8.05 -10.30 -2.49
C LEU A 98 -8.79 -10.47 -3.82
N GLY A 99 -9.33 -9.40 -4.38
CA GLY A 99 -10.01 -9.42 -5.67
C GLY A 99 -9.07 -9.76 -6.81
N GLY A 100 -7.87 -9.20 -6.83
CA GLY A 100 -6.83 -9.55 -7.79
C GLY A 100 -6.45 -11.04 -7.71
N PHE A 101 -6.31 -11.58 -6.49
CA PHE A 101 -6.04 -13.01 -6.28
C PHE A 101 -7.23 -13.89 -6.70
N ALA A 102 -8.46 -13.50 -6.36
CA ALA A 102 -9.65 -14.18 -6.80
C ALA A 102 -9.76 -14.26 -8.34
N ALA A 103 -9.57 -13.12 -9.01
CA ALA A 103 -9.57 -13.05 -10.47
C ALA A 103 -8.46 -13.90 -11.09
N SER A 104 -7.27 -13.88 -10.50
CA SER A 104 -6.11 -14.63 -10.99
C SER A 104 -6.27 -16.13 -10.89
N THR A 105 -7.04 -16.61 -9.93
CA THR A 105 -7.22 -18.05 -9.65
C THR A 105 -8.53 -18.64 -10.20
N PHE A 106 -9.58 -17.82 -10.34
CA PHE A 106 -10.85 -18.25 -10.89
C PHE A 106 -10.69 -18.65 -12.36
N LYS A 107 -11.09 -19.89 -12.71
CA LYS A 107 -10.97 -20.47 -14.08
C LYS A 107 -9.58 -20.35 -14.71
N ARG A 108 -8.50 -20.27 -13.91
CA ARG A 108 -7.11 -20.03 -14.30
C ARG A 108 -6.82 -18.61 -14.79
N GLY A 109 -7.61 -17.65 -14.36
CA GLY A 109 -7.46 -16.23 -14.61
C GLY A 109 -8.59 -15.64 -15.45
N ILE A 110 -9.16 -14.54 -14.95
CA ILE A 110 -10.07 -13.64 -15.66
C ILE A 110 -9.46 -12.22 -15.61
N ASN A 111 -9.86 -11.34 -16.53
CA ASN A 111 -9.43 -9.96 -16.51
C ASN A 111 -9.96 -9.24 -15.26
N PHE A 112 -9.18 -8.31 -14.73
CA PHE A 112 -9.64 -7.43 -13.67
C PHE A 112 -9.08 -6.01 -13.79
N ILE A 113 -9.84 -5.06 -13.24
CA ILE A 113 -9.54 -3.63 -13.17
C ILE A 113 -9.60 -3.22 -11.71
N ASN A 114 -8.61 -2.49 -11.23
CA ASN A 114 -8.62 -1.91 -9.89
C ASN A 114 -9.10 -0.45 -9.94
N ILE A 115 -10.07 -0.11 -9.09
CA ILE A 115 -10.47 1.25 -8.76
C ILE A 115 -10.25 1.43 -7.26
N PRO A 116 -9.03 1.76 -6.84
CA PRO A 116 -8.70 1.92 -5.42
C PRO A 116 -9.40 3.13 -4.84
N THR A 117 -9.94 2.97 -3.64
CA THR A 117 -10.72 4.02 -2.96
C THR A 117 -10.03 4.60 -1.73
N THR A 118 -8.90 4.02 -1.31
CA THR A 118 -8.05 4.56 -0.23
C THR A 118 -6.75 5.09 -0.79
N LEU A 119 -6.18 6.12 -0.16
CA LEU A 119 -4.91 6.70 -0.60
C LEU A 119 -3.79 5.64 -0.60
N LEU A 120 -3.74 4.78 0.43
CA LEU A 120 -2.79 3.68 0.50
C LEU A 120 -2.91 2.72 -0.70
N ALA A 121 -4.13 2.37 -1.09
CA ALA A 121 -4.35 1.51 -2.25
C ALA A 121 -3.99 2.21 -3.56
N MET A 122 -4.24 3.52 -3.68
CA MET A 122 -3.90 4.30 -4.87
C MET A 122 -2.39 4.33 -5.13
N VAL A 123 -1.59 4.59 -4.09
CA VAL A 123 -0.15 4.79 -4.24
C VAL A 123 0.68 3.52 -4.05
N ASP A 124 0.10 2.49 -3.42
CA ASP A 124 0.83 1.26 -3.11
C ASP A 124 0.08 -0.01 -3.52
N ALA A 125 -0.95 -0.43 -2.81
CA ALA A 125 -1.46 -1.80 -2.89
C ALA A 125 -1.98 -2.20 -4.30
N SER A 126 -2.64 -1.30 -5.03
CA SER A 126 -3.22 -1.62 -6.36
C SER A 126 -2.20 -1.68 -7.50
N VAL A 127 -0.96 -1.25 -7.27
CA VAL A 127 0.09 -1.13 -8.30
C VAL A 127 1.20 -2.14 -8.06
N GLY A 128 1.62 -2.84 -9.12
CA GLY A 128 2.77 -3.76 -9.08
C GLY A 128 2.42 -5.23 -8.92
N GLY A 129 1.16 -5.60 -9.13
CA GLY A 129 0.71 -6.98 -9.36
C GLY A 129 0.81 -7.94 -8.18
N LYS A 130 1.16 -7.48 -6.98
CA LYS A 130 1.08 -8.32 -5.78
C LYS A 130 -0.38 -8.47 -5.39
N THR A 131 -0.89 -9.69 -5.41
CA THR A 131 -2.26 -10.03 -4.99
C THR A 131 -2.22 -11.18 -4.01
N GLY A 132 -3.14 -11.23 -3.06
CA GLY A 132 -3.10 -12.31 -2.07
C GLY A 132 -4.02 -12.09 -0.89
N ILE A 133 -3.94 -13.06 0.03
CA ILE A 133 -4.71 -13.12 1.26
C ILE A 133 -3.82 -13.41 2.47
N ASN A 134 -4.34 -13.11 3.64
CA ASN A 134 -3.79 -13.52 4.92
C ASN A 134 -4.10 -15.01 5.15
N PHE A 135 -3.19 -15.75 5.77
CA PHE A 135 -3.39 -17.15 6.08
C PHE A 135 -2.60 -17.56 7.33
N GLY A 136 -3.20 -18.40 8.18
CA GLY A 136 -2.56 -18.93 9.38
C GLY A 136 -2.11 -17.84 10.39
N GLY A 137 -2.80 -16.68 10.41
CA GLY A 137 -2.44 -15.54 11.27
C GLY A 137 -1.32 -14.65 10.69
N LEU A 138 -0.82 -14.96 9.50
CA LEU A 138 0.21 -14.18 8.83
C LEU A 138 -0.37 -13.34 7.68
N LYS A 139 0.10 -12.09 7.55
CA LYS A 139 -0.33 -11.18 6.49
C LYS A 139 0.28 -11.58 5.14
N ASN A 140 -0.54 -11.49 4.07
CA ASN A 140 -0.11 -11.69 2.67
C ASN A 140 0.69 -12.99 2.45
N GLU A 141 0.25 -14.09 3.07
CA GLU A 141 0.99 -15.36 3.06
C GLU A 141 0.76 -16.16 1.78
N VAL A 142 -0.44 -16.06 1.22
CA VAL A 142 -0.83 -16.78 0.01
C VAL A 142 -1.22 -15.78 -1.07
N GLY A 143 -0.56 -15.84 -2.22
CA GLY A 143 -0.85 -14.92 -3.30
C GLY A 143 -0.11 -15.25 -4.60
N VAL A 144 -0.31 -14.39 -5.60
CA VAL A 144 0.35 -14.49 -6.90
C VAL A 144 0.80 -13.10 -7.37
N PHE A 145 1.79 -13.07 -8.25
CA PHE A 145 2.12 -11.89 -9.03
C PHE A 145 1.28 -11.90 -10.31
N ASN A 146 0.26 -11.05 -10.38
CA ASN A 146 -0.57 -10.88 -11.58
C ASN A 146 -1.07 -9.44 -11.66
N ASP A 147 -0.75 -8.78 -12.77
CA ASP A 147 -1.14 -7.40 -13.02
C ASP A 147 -2.65 -7.29 -13.35
N SER A 148 -3.34 -6.29 -12.77
CA SER A 148 -4.62 -5.84 -13.31
C SER A 148 -4.43 -5.27 -14.71
N LYS A 149 -5.44 -5.29 -15.56
CA LYS A 149 -5.37 -4.64 -16.88
C LYS A 149 -5.24 -3.12 -16.73
N PHE A 150 -6.02 -2.56 -15.83
CA PHE A 150 -6.03 -1.14 -15.52
C PHE A 150 -6.09 -0.89 -14.02
N VAL A 151 -5.49 0.21 -13.59
CA VAL A 151 -5.74 0.86 -12.31
C VAL A 151 -6.25 2.26 -12.63
N ILE A 152 -7.47 2.57 -12.19
CA ILE A 152 -8.06 3.91 -12.39
C ILE A 152 -8.07 4.63 -11.05
N LEU A 153 -7.27 5.68 -10.94
CA LEU A 153 -7.06 6.46 -9.72
C LEU A 153 -7.93 7.72 -9.76
N ASP A 154 -8.99 7.73 -8.97
CA ASP A 154 -9.86 8.89 -8.81
C ASP A 154 -9.84 9.37 -7.35
N THR A 155 -9.21 10.51 -7.11
CA THR A 155 -9.06 11.08 -5.76
C THR A 155 -10.37 11.60 -5.18
N GLU A 156 -11.45 11.68 -5.95
CA GLU A 156 -12.79 11.98 -5.41
C GLU A 156 -13.24 10.93 -4.37
N PHE A 157 -12.81 9.68 -4.49
CA PHE A 157 -13.07 8.65 -3.49
C PHE A 157 -12.43 8.96 -2.13
N LEU A 158 -11.37 9.76 -2.08
CA LEU A 158 -10.74 10.15 -0.81
C LEU A 158 -11.66 10.98 0.08
N LYS A 159 -12.72 11.60 -0.47
CA LYS A 159 -13.77 12.28 0.31
C LYS A 159 -14.57 11.33 1.19
N THR A 160 -14.50 10.03 0.96
CA THR A 160 -15.17 9.00 1.78
C THR A 160 -14.31 8.52 2.94
N LEU A 161 -13.05 8.98 3.03
CA LEU A 161 -12.10 8.57 4.07
C LEU A 161 -12.06 9.58 5.23
N ASP A 162 -11.74 9.06 6.40
CA ASP A 162 -11.31 9.87 7.53
C ASP A 162 -9.85 10.33 7.38
N ALA A 163 -9.43 11.28 8.21
CA ALA A 163 -8.08 11.83 8.18
C ALA A 163 -7.00 10.78 8.48
N GLU A 164 -7.29 9.80 9.36
CA GLU A 164 -6.32 8.75 9.70
C GLU A 164 -5.99 7.88 8.47
N ASN A 165 -7.00 7.50 7.68
CA ASN A 165 -6.79 6.73 6.46
C ASN A 165 -6.07 7.53 5.36
N ILE A 166 -6.27 8.86 5.28
CA ILE A 166 -5.49 9.73 4.40
C ILE A 166 -4.03 9.76 4.86
N CYS A 167 -3.76 10.02 6.14
CA CYS A 167 -2.41 9.97 6.70
C CYS A 167 -1.74 8.61 6.46
N SER A 168 -2.47 7.51 6.65
CA SER A 168 -1.94 6.17 6.40
C SER A 168 -1.43 5.99 4.97
N GLY A 169 -2.18 6.43 3.96
CA GLY A 169 -1.70 6.38 2.57
C GLY A 169 -0.56 7.35 2.29
N TYR A 170 -0.58 8.51 2.94
CA TYR A 170 0.44 9.54 2.75
C TYR A 170 1.84 9.13 3.24
N ALA A 171 1.94 8.26 4.23
CA ALA A 171 3.21 7.69 4.68
C ALA A 171 3.98 6.99 3.54
N GLU A 172 3.26 6.28 2.67
CA GLU A 172 3.85 5.65 1.50
C GLU A 172 4.32 6.68 0.45
N MET A 173 3.58 7.77 0.30
CA MET A 173 4.02 8.88 -0.56
C MET A 173 5.29 9.52 -0.01
N LEU A 174 5.38 9.74 1.30
CA LEU A 174 6.59 10.27 1.96
C LEU A 174 7.78 9.35 1.72
N LYS A 175 7.61 8.04 1.84
CA LYS A 175 8.62 7.05 1.46
C LYS A 175 9.02 7.20 0.00
N HIS A 176 8.07 7.34 -0.92
CA HIS A 176 8.35 7.53 -2.35
C HIS A 176 9.13 8.82 -2.62
N GLY A 177 8.86 9.89 -1.90
CA GLY A 177 9.66 11.12 -1.96
C GLY A 177 11.11 10.90 -1.55
N LEU A 178 11.34 10.25 -0.41
CA LEU A 178 12.68 9.92 0.10
C LEU A 178 13.50 9.10 -0.91
N ILE A 179 12.88 8.09 -1.54
CA ILE A 179 13.58 7.21 -2.50
C ILE A 179 13.63 7.76 -3.93
N SER A 180 13.15 8.98 -4.19
CA SER A 180 13.03 9.56 -5.53
C SER A 180 13.88 10.82 -5.70
N THR A 181 13.31 12.00 -5.52
CA THR A 181 13.97 13.28 -5.75
C THR A 181 13.75 14.24 -4.59
N GLU A 182 14.71 15.16 -4.41
CA GLU A 182 14.64 16.18 -3.37
C GLU A 182 13.40 17.08 -3.55
N ALA A 183 13.09 17.48 -4.77
CA ALA A 183 11.91 18.30 -5.07
C ALA A 183 10.59 17.62 -4.68
N MET A 184 10.47 16.32 -4.94
CA MET A 184 9.27 15.56 -4.53
C MET A 184 9.20 15.43 -3.00
N TRP A 185 10.32 15.15 -2.35
CA TRP A 185 10.38 15.06 -0.90
C TRP A 185 10.04 16.41 -0.24
N GLU A 186 10.58 17.54 -0.73
CA GLU A 186 10.28 18.88 -0.23
C GLU A 186 8.79 19.24 -0.35
N GLU A 187 8.16 18.89 -1.46
CA GLU A 187 6.73 19.08 -1.64
C GLU A 187 5.94 18.28 -0.63
N LEU A 188 6.31 17.00 -0.40
CA LEU A 188 5.61 16.11 0.52
C LEU A 188 5.74 16.57 1.99
N VAL A 189 6.91 17.00 2.44
CA VAL A 189 7.08 17.50 3.83
C VAL A 189 6.50 18.89 4.05
N SER A 190 6.09 19.58 2.99
CA SER A 190 5.48 20.92 3.05
C SER A 190 3.95 20.88 2.87
N PHE A 191 3.37 19.71 2.59
CA PHE A 191 1.94 19.57 2.31
C PHE A 191 1.11 19.60 3.60
N ASP A 192 0.03 20.39 3.59
CA ASP A 192 -0.92 20.46 4.73
C ASP A 192 -1.87 19.25 4.72
N LEU A 193 -1.52 18.22 5.51
CA LEU A 193 -2.34 17.03 5.67
C LEU A 193 -3.63 17.27 6.48
N ALA A 194 -3.67 18.33 7.29
CA ALA A 194 -4.85 18.66 8.08
C ALA A 194 -5.97 19.23 7.20
N ASN A 195 -5.60 19.92 6.11
CA ASN A 195 -6.53 20.54 5.16
C ASN A 195 -6.09 20.24 3.71
N PRO A 196 -6.17 18.97 3.24
CA PRO A 196 -5.60 18.56 1.98
C PRO A 196 -6.31 19.20 0.78
N ASP A 197 -5.54 19.88 -0.08
CA ASP A 197 -6.03 20.25 -1.42
C ASP A 197 -6.06 18.98 -2.30
N LEU A 198 -7.26 18.49 -2.62
CA LEU A 198 -7.43 17.26 -3.40
C LEU A 198 -6.89 17.37 -4.82
N LYS A 199 -6.83 18.56 -5.43
CA LYS A 199 -6.24 18.73 -6.77
C LYS A 199 -4.71 18.62 -6.71
N GLN A 200 -4.10 19.24 -5.71
CA GLN A 200 -2.67 19.08 -5.47
C GLN A 200 -2.37 17.61 -5.13
N LEU A 201 -3.14 17.01 -4.23
CA LEU A 201 -2.98 15.61 -3.84
C LEU A 201 -3.09 14.66 -5.04
N GLN A 202 -4.02 14.89 -5.98
CA GLN A 202 -4.17 14.08 -7.19
C GLN A 202 -2.90 14.08 -8.05
N ARG A 203 -2.28 15.24 -8.24
CA ARG A 203 -1.00 15.33 -8.96
C ARG A 203 0.10 14.57 -8.20
N MET A 204 0.21 14.79 -6.89
CA MET A 204 1.20 14.12 -6.04
C MET A 204 1.01 12.60 -6.02
N VAL A 205 -0.22 12.10 -6.02
CA VAL A 205 -0.55 10.67 -6.17
C VAL A 205 0.00 10.15 -7.50
N GLY A 206 -0.25 10.87 -8.60
CA GLY A 206 0.28 10.50 -9.91
C GLY A 206 1.80 10.42 -9.94
N ASP A 207 2.49 11.36 -9.32
CA ASP A 207 3.95 11.36 -9.26
C ASP A 207 4.49 10.25 -8.34
N SER A 208 3.80 9.98 -7.22
CA SER A 208 4.11 8.88 -6.31
C SER A 208 3.99 7.51 -7.00
N VAL A 209 2.92 7.31 -7.76
CA VAL A 209 2.70 6.06 -8.51
C VAL A 209 3.78 5.84 -9.55
N LYS A 210 4.21 6.88 -10.29
CA LYS A 210 5.31 6.77 -11.27
C LYS A 210 6.62 6.31 -10.63
N VAL A 211 6.90 6.71 -9.38
CA VAL A 211 8.08 6.20 -8.65
C VAL A 211 7.98 4.69 -8.46
N LYS A 212 6.83 4.22 -7.99
CA LYS A 212 6.59 2.78 -7.79
C LYS A 212 6.63 2.01 -9.11
N GLU A 213 5.92 2.48 -10.15
CA GLU A 213 5.92 1.84 -11.47
C GLU A 213 7.33 1.66 -12.01
N ARG A 214 8.16 2.71 -12.00
CA ARG A 214 9.55 2.65 -12.44
C ARG A 214 10.38 1.59 -11.71
N ILE A 215 10.20 1.47 -10.39
CA ILE A 215 10.91 0.49 -9.56
C ILE A 215 10.42 -0.93 -9.85
N VAL A 216 9.10 -1.12 -9.95
CA VAL A 216 8.49 -2.43 -10.23
C VAL A 216 8.83 -2.92 -11.64
N GLU A 217 8.89 -2.03 -12.64
CA GLU A 217 9.31 -2.40 -14.00
C GLU A 217 10.73 -2.94 -14.06
N GLN A 218 11.64 -2.38 -13.25
CA GLN A 218 13.02 -2.84 -13.17
C GLN A 218 13.18 -4.15 -12.40
N ASP A 219 12.31 -4.41 -11.44
CA ASP A 219 12.38 -5.60 -10.57
C ASP A 219 10.98 -6.10 -10.17
N PRO A 220 10.26 -6.77 -11.09
CA PRO A 220 8.89 -7.24 -10.83
C PRO A 220 8.77 -8.20 -9.63
N HIS A 221 9.84 -8.96 -9.33
CA HIS A 221 9.84 -10.03 -8.32
C HIS A 221 10.57 -9.69 -7.01
N GLU A 222 10.93 -8.42 -6.80
CA GLU A 222 11.59 -7.94 -5.57
C GLU A 222 12.90 -8.66 -5.20
N LYS A 223 13.73 -8.92 -6.19
CA LYS A 223 15.03 -9.54 -5.98
C LYS A 223 16.16 -8.53 -5.74
N SER A 224 15.97 -7.28 -6.14
CA SER A 224 16.99 -6.21 -6.11
C SER A 224 16.39 -4.85 -5.75
N ILE A 225 16.32 -3.92 -6.71
CA ILE A 225 15.95 -2.51 -6.48
C ILE A 225 14.55 -2.32 -5.90
N ARG A 226 13.60 -3.22 -6.14
CA ARG A 226 12.26 -3.14 -5.56
C ARG A 226 12.28 -3.20 -4.03
N LYS A 227 13.35 -3.72 -3.42
CA LYS A 227 13.56 -3.64 -1.97
C LYS A 227 13.68 -2.21 -1.46
N ALA A 228 13.94 -1.22 -2.32
CA ALA A 228 13.88 0.21 -1.98
C ALA A 228 12.52 0.62 -1.39
N LEU A 229 11.43 -0.01 -1.86
CA LEU A 229 10.07 0.21 -1.34
C LEU A 229 9.88 -0.28 0.10
N ASN A 230 10.88 -0.98 0.66
CA ASN A 230 10.86 -1.43 2.07
C ASN A 230 11.52 -0.44 3.04
N LEU A 231 11.90 0.78 2.61
CA LEU A 231 12.33 1.83 3.53
C LEU A 231 11.21 2.11 4.55
N GLY A 232 11.54 2.13 5.83
CA GLY A 232 10.59 2.28 6.94
C GLY A 232 9.86 1.00 7.34
N HIS A 233 9.99 -0.09 6.58
CA HIS A 233 9.18 -1.29 6.80
C HIS A 233 9.78 -2.28 7.78
N THR A 234 11.08 -2.30 8.00
CA THR A 234 11.68 -3.26 8.95
C THR A 234 11.25 -2.95 10.38
N PHE A 235 11.42 -1.71 10.81
CA PHE A 235 10.84 -1.25 12.07
C PHE A 235 9.32 -1.15 12.01
N GLY A 236 8.76 -0.67 10.89
CA GLY A 236 7.32 -0.49 10.72
C GLY A 236 6.53 -1.78 10.95
N HIS A 237 6.91 -2.89 10.34
CA HIS A 237 6.25 -4.18 10.54
C HIS A 237 6.38 -4.70 11.98
N ALA A 238 7.52 -4.44 12.64
CA ALA A 238 7.68 -4.78 14.05
C ALA A 238 6.74 -3.94 14.92
N PHE A 239 6.64 -2.63 14.68
CA PHE A 239 5.69 -1.74 15.38
C PHE A 239 4.23 -2.14 15.12
N GLU A 240 3.87 -2.45 13.89
CA GLU A 240 2.52 -2.92 13.53
C GLU A 240 2.17 -4.20 14.28
N SER A 241 3.07 -5.19 14.26
CA SER A 241 2.87 -6.47 14.94
C SER A 241 2.83 -6.34 16.47
N TRP A 242 3.67 -5.47 17.04
CA TRP A 242 3.67 -5.14 18.45
C TRP A 242 2.36 -4.47 18.88
N ALA A 243 1.87 -3.53 18.06
CA ALA A 243 0.64 -2.79 18.32
C ALA A 243 -0.62 -3.66 18.19
N LEU A 244 -0.64 -4.70 17.35
CA LEU A 244 -1.77 -5.61 17.18
C LEU A 244 -2.23 -6.25 18.51
N LYS A 245 -1.29 -6.53 19.42
CA LYS A 245 -1.59 -7.11 20.74
C LYS A 245 -2.01 -6.08 21.79
N ARG A 246 -1.98 -4.80 21.47
CA ARG A 246 -2.20 -3.67 22.39
C ARG A 246 -3.28 -2.72 21.84
N LYS A 247 -2.87 -1.68 21.17
CA LYS A 247 -3.73 -0.75 20.43
C LYS A 247 -3.30 -0.81 18.97
N PRO A 248 -4.05 -1.48 18.08
CA PRO A 248 -3.72 -1.57 16.66
C PRO A 248 -3.54 -0.18 16.02
N ILE A 249 -2.57 -0.08 15.14
CA ILE A 249 -2.30 1.10 14.33
C ILE A 249 -2.47 0.75 12.84
N LEU A 250 -2.80 1.75 12.01
CA LEU A 250 -2.86 1.56 10.57
C LEU A 250 -1.46 1.34 9.99
N HIS A 251 -1.38 0.57 8.91
CA HIS A 251 -0.10 0.21 8.26
C HIS A 251 0.77 1.44 7.96
N GLY A 252 0.21 2.49 7.37
CA GLY A 252 0.98 3.70 7.06
C GLY A 252 1.51 4.43 8.30
N TYR A 253 0.81 4.37 9.44
CA TYR A 253 1.35 4.87 10.71
C TYR A 253 2.58 4.07 11.12
N ALA A 254 2.51 2.75 11.00
CA ALA A 254 3.66 1.89 11.30
C ALA A 254 4.85 2.20 10.37
N VAL A 255 4.60 2.42 9.08
CA VAL A 255 5.64 2.82 8.11
C VAL A 255 6.22 4.20 8.46
N ALA A 256 5.38 5.20 8.74
CA ALA A 256 5.84 6.53 9.15
C ALA A 256 6.73 6.47 10.41
N PHE A 257 6.28 5.74 11.43
CA PHE A 257 7.09 5.51 12.64
C PHE A 257 8.39 4.75 12.34
N GLY A 258 8.35 3.76 11.45
CA GLY A 258 9.53 2.99 11.04
C GLY A 258 10.55 3.80 10.23
N LEU A 259 10.12 4.85 9.51
CA LEU A 259 11.02 5.76 8.84
C LEU A 259 11.96 6.49 9.82
N ILE A 260 11.50 6.81 11.02
CA ILE A 260 12.30 7.55 12.03
C ILE A 260 13.59 6.79 12.38
N PRO A 261 13.55 5.56 12.92
CA PRO A 261 14.76 4.83 13.27
C PRO A 261 15.57 4.38 12.03
N GLU A 262 14.94 4.11 10.89
CA GLU A 262 15.70 3.77 9.68
C GLU A 262 16.45 4.97 9.09
N LEU A 263 15.92 6.18 9.18
CA LEU A 263 16.64 7.40 8.83
C LEU A 263 17.76 7.72 9.83
N TYR A 264 17.57 7.45 11.14
CA TYR A 264 18.65 7.55 12.12
C TYR A 264 19.80 6.61 11.76
N LEU A 265 19.52 5.34 11.47
CA LEU A 265 20.54 4.39 11.00
C LEU A 265 21.20 4.86 9.70
N SER A 266 20.44 5.47 8.79
CA SER A 266 20.95 6.02 7.54
C SER A 266 21.94 7.16 7.79
N VAL A 267 21.68 8.05 8.74
CA VAL A 267 22.64 9.09 9.15
C VAL A 267 23.92 8.47 9.72
N ALA A 268 23.78 7.53 10.64
CA ALA A 268 24.89 6.91 11.34
C ALA A 268 25.79 6.06 10.43
N LYS A 269 25.20 5.32 9.47
CA LYS A 269 25.90 4.28 8.71
C LYS A 269 26.20 4.65 7.26
N THR A 270 25.33 5.41 6.64
CA THR A 270 25.42 5.69 5.17
C THR A 270 25.55 7.16 4.83
N GLY A 271 25.58 8.04 5.84
CA GLY A 271 25.85 9.46 5.68
C GLY A 271 24.67 10.30 5.19
N PHE A 272 23.42 9.82 5.43
CA PHE A 272 22.22 10.59 5.10
C PHE A 272 22.25 11.95 5.82
N PRO A 273 21.84 13.06 5.16
CA PRO A 273 21.91 14.39 5.78
C PRO A 273 21.02 14.51 7.01
N THR A 274 21.62 14.85 8.16
CA THR A 274 20.92 15.00 9.45
C THR A 274 19.78 16.00 9.38
N GLU A 275 19.94 17.09 8.61
CA GLU A 275 18.89 18.10 8.46
C GLU A 275 17.65 17.54 7.75
N LYS A 276 17.83 16.75 6.69
CA LYS A 276 16.73 16.08 5.98
C LYS A 276 16.03 15.04 6.86
N MET A 277 16.80 14.30 7.67
CA MET A 277 16.22 13.40 8.68
C MET A 277 15.35 14.18 9.66
N ARG A 278 15.87 15.29 10.25
CA ARG A 278 15.11 16.08 11.22
C ARG A 278 13.82 16.64 10.64
N GLN A 279 13.85 17.20 9.43
CA GLN A 279 12.67 17.72 8.75
C GLN A 279 11.63 16.62 8.53
N THR A 280 12.05 15.42 8.10
CA THR A 280 11.15 14.27 7.92
C THR A 280 10.57 13.82 9.25
N VAL A 281 11.39 13.71 10.31
CA VAL A 281 10.95 13.32 11.66
C VAL A 281 9.95 14.33 12.24
N THR A 282 10.21 15.63 12.07
CA THR A 282 9.30 16.69 12.50
C THR A 282 7.93 16.55 11.82
N PHE A 283 7.93 16.39 10.48
CA PHE A 283 6.70 16.18 9.73
C PHE A 283 5.93 14.94 10.23
N ILE A 284 6.64 13.83 10.47
CA ILE A 284 6.01 12.60 10.96
C ILE A 284 5.38 12.84 12.36
N LYS A 285 6.10 13.45 13.29
CA LYS A 285 5.58 13.69 14.63
C LYS A 285 4.38 14.63 14.66
N GLU A 286 4.39 15.68 13.85
CA GLU A 286 3.29 16.63 13.75
C GLU A 286 2.00 16.00 13.18
N ASN A 287 2.13 15.07 12.23
CA ASN A 287 0.96 14.52 11.52
C ASN A 287 0.51 13.14 12.02
N TYR A 288 1.42 12.32 12.57
CA TYR A 288 1.13 10.93 13.01
C TYR A 288 1.15 10.77 14.53
N GLY A 289 1.63 11.78 15.26
CA GLY A 289 1.79 11.69 16.71
C GLY A 289 2.93 10.76 17.10
N THR A 290 2.72 9.98 18.17
CA THR A 290 3.75 9.13 18.76
C THR A 290 3.24 7.72 19.03
N LEU A 291 4.13 6.74 18.93
CA LEU A 291 3.91 5.38 19.41
C LEU A 291 4.69 5.20 20.73
N ASN A 292 3.96 4.95 21.83
CA ASN A 292 4.53 4.87 23.15
C ASN A 292 5.15 3.49 23.38
N ILE A 293 6.43 3.33 23.05
CA ILE A 293 7.25 2.17 23.40
C ILE A 293 8.17 2.50 24.58
N THR A 294 8.62 1.49 25.29
CA THR A 294 9.59 1.60 26.40
C THR A 294 10.81 0.75 26.12
N CYS A 295 11.87 0.89 26.92
CA CYS A 295 13.06 0.02 26.80
C CYS A 295 12.70 -1.47 27.00
N ASP A 296 11.66 -1.77 27.76
CA ASP A 296 11.21 -3.15 28.02
C ASP A 296 10.61 -3.82 26.76
N ASP A 297 10.21 -3.03 25.76
CA ASP A 297 9.66 -3.51 24.50
C ASP A 297 10.74 -3.85 23.46
N TYR A 298 12.00 -3.43 23.66
CA TYR A 298 13.05 -3.53 22.65
C TYR A 298 13.35 -4.96 22.22
N ASP A 299 13.45 -5.87 23.15
CA ASP A 299 13.76 -7.27 22.84
C ASP A 299 12.61 -7.94 22.07
N GLU A 300 11.32 -7.64 22.39
CA GLU A 300 10.16 -8.08 21.60
C GLU A 300 10.19 -7.48 20.19
N LEU A 301 10.50 -6.20 20.06
CA LEU A 301 10.56 -5.52 18.74
C LEU A 301 11.68 -6.11 17.86
N ILE A 302 12.84 -6.37 18.42
CA ILE A 302 13.98 -6.98 17.69
C ILE A 302 13.61 -8.41 17.25
N GLU A 303 12.96 -9.19 18.11
CA GLU A 303 12.50 -10.53 17.73
C GLU A 303 11.46 -10.47 16.60
N LEU A 304 10.52 -9.52 16.64
CA LEU A 304 9.57 -9.30 15.54
C LEU A 304 10.28 -8.90 14.23
N MET A 305 11.36 -8.11 14.31
CA MET A 305 12.18 -7.79 13.13
C MET A 305 12.85 -9.04 12.56
N HIS A 306 13.32 -9.97 13.40
CA HIS A 306 13.92 -11.24 12.95
C HIS A 306 12.94 -12.10 12.15
N HIS A 307 11.65 -12.05 12.46
CA HIS A 307 10.61 -12.81 11.77
C HIS A 307 10.14 -12.16 10.43
N ASP A 308 10.64 -10.99 10.06
CA ASP A 308 10.29 -10.37 8.77
C ASP A 308 10.76 -11.26 7.60
N LYS A 309 9.86 -11.49 6.64
CA LYS A 309 10.08 -12.31 5.43
C LYS A 309 11.29 -11.88 4.57
N LYS A 310 11.77 -10.64 4.75
CA LYS A 310 12.93 -10.08 4.04
C LYS A 310 14.27 -10.60 4.57
N ASN A 311 14.28 -11.22 5.74
CA ASN A 311 15.50 -11.68 6.39
C ASN A 311 16.00 -12.98 5.77
N GLN A 312 17.31 -13.08 5.68
CA GLN A 312 17.99 -14.29 5.23
C GLN A 312 19.00 -14.72 6.31
N ASN A 313 18.96 -15.98 6.68
CA ASN A 313 19.90 -16.58 7.65
C ASN A 313 19.94 -15.88 9.04
N GLY A 314 18.81 -15.36 9.51
CA GLY A 314 18.70 -14.69 10.81
C GLY A 314 19.31 -13.28 10.86
N ILE A 315 19.71 -12.70 9.73
CA ILE A 315 20.23 -11.32 9.63
C ILE A 315 19.09 -10.38 9.31
N ILE A 316 18.89 -9.35 10.13
CA ILE A 316 17.90 -8.29 9.86
C ILE A 316 18.43 -7.40 8.75
N ASN A 317 17.66 -7.30 7.66
CA ASN A 317 17.99 -6.50 6.48
C ASN A 317 17.20 -5.19 6.50
N PHE A 318 17.92 -4.09 6.29
CA PHE A 318 17.38 -2.74 6.19
C PHE A 318 17.56 -2.16 4.79
N THR A 319 16.66 -1.26 4.42
CA THR A 319 16.89 -0.29 3.36
C THR A 319 17.33 1.02 4.03
N MET A 320 18.47 1.55 3.66
CA MET A 320 19.02 2.81 4.17
C MET A 320 19.22 3.80 3.04
N MET A 321 19.51 5.06 3.37
CA MET A 321 19.69 6.15 2.43
C MET A 321 21.06 6.80 2.61
N GLY A 322 21.75 7.10 1.50
CA GLY A 322 22.94 7.96 1.53
C GLY A 322 22.60 9.45 1.32
N ALA A 323 21.57 9.70 0.53
CA ALA A 323 20.91 10.99 0.28
C ALA A 323 19.50 10.76 -0.22
N ILE A 324 18.68 11.79 -0.40
CA ILE A 324 17.40 11.65 -1.10
C ILE A 324 17.65 11.02 -2.49
N GLY A 325 16.98 9.91 -2.78
CA GLY A 325 17.17 9.16 -4.03
C GLY A 325 18.41 8.25 -4.10
N ASP A 326 19.35 8.33 -3.15
CA ASP A 326 20.48 7.39 -3.05
C ASP A 326 20.14 6.25 -2.09
N ILE A 327 19.65 5.15 -2.65
CA ILE A 327 19.12 4.01 -1.91
C ILE A 327 20.19 2.94 -1.70
N ARG A 328 20.29 2.45 -0.47
CA ARG A 328 21.22 1.39 -0.03
C ARG A 328 20.42 0.20 0.48
N ILE A 329 20.14 -0.77 -0.39
CA ILE A 329 19.44 -2.01 -0.03
C ILE A 329 20.38 -3.00 0.67
N ASN A 330 19.79 -3.99 1.39
CA ASN A 330 20.51 -5.06 2.09
C ASN A 330 21.58 -4.54 3.07
N GLN A 331 21.28 -3.45 3.78
CA GLN A 331 22.12 -2.96 4.86
C GLN A 331 21.81 -3.72 6.15
N THR A 332 22.77 -3.78 7.05
CA THR A 332 22.64 -4.47 8.34
C THR A 332 22.97 -3.52 9.48
N ALA A 333 22.44 -3.81 10.66
CA ALA A 333 22.76 -3.11 11.90
C ALA A 333 22.95 -4.14 13.03
N SER A 334 23.83 -3.83 13.98
CA SER A 334 23.96 -4.65 15.20
C SER A 334 22.76 -4.43 16.12
N THR A 335 22.59 -5.32 17.09
CA THR A 335 21.54 -5.17 18.12
C THR A 335 21.67 -3.86 18.88
N GLU A 336 22.90 -3.42 19.15
CA GLU A 336 23.20 -2.16 19.83
C GLU A 336 22.78 -0.97 18.97
N GLU A 337 23.13 -0.96 17.68
CA GLU A 337 22.72 0.09 16.73
C GLU A 337 21.19 0.15 16.59
N ILE A 338 20.49 -0.98 16.59
CA ILE A 338 19.03 -1.05 16.56
C ILE A 338 18.45 -0.44 17.85
N LYS A 339 19.01 -0.76 19.03
CA LYS A 339 18.58 -0.18 20.31
C LYS A 339 18.81 1.33 20.37
N GLU A 340 19.95 1.84 19.85
CA GLU A 340 20.19 3.27 19.73
C GLU A 340 19.16 3.96 18.80
N ALA A 341 18.79 3.32 17.71
CA ALA A 341 17.75 3.83 16.80
C ALA A 341 16.35 3.86 17.47
N LEU A 342 16.04 2.86 18.32
CA LEU A 342 14.81 2.84 19.13
C LEU A 342 14.84 3.91 20.24
N ASP A 343 16.01 4.19 20.86
CA ASP A 343 16.18 5.29 21.81
C ASP A 343 15.92 6.64 21.12
N PHE A 344 16.50 6.84 19.94
CA PHE A 344 16.22 8.04 19.13
C PHE A 344 14.74 8.18 18.77
N PHE A 345 14.07 7.09 18.39
CA PHE A 345 12.65 7.10 18.10
C PHE A 345 11.80 7.53 19.31
N ARG A 346 12.14 7.05 20.48
CA ARG A 346 11.43 7.32 21.73
C ARG A 346 11.67 8.73 22.27
N GLU A 347 12.90 9.23 22.20
CA GLU A 347 13.35 10.45 22.88
C GLU A 347 13.55 11.64 21.91
N GLY A 348 13.81 11.37 20.65
CA GLY A 348 14.05 12.33 19.56
C GLY A 348 12.75 12.78 18.90
#